data_26838f0ba8c0b52d7669bab11914de3d
#
_entry.id   26838f0ba8c0b52d7669bab11914de3d
#
_cell.length_a   1.000
_cell.length_b   1.000
_cell.length_c   1.000
_cell.angle_alpha   90.00
_cell.angle_beta   90.00
_cell.angle_gamma   90.00
#
_symmetry.space_group_name_H-M   'P 1'
#
loop_
_entity.id
_entity.type
_entity.pdbx_description
1 polymer ?
#
loop_
_entity_poly.entity_id
_entity_poly.type
_entity_poly.pdbx_seq_one_letter_code
_entity_poly.pdbx_strand_id
1 'polypeptide(L)'
;MKREYRDHQGREWFALHVRTGEERDVALAVYGLGDADSLLPVEHYTTRGQERERILMPGYVFVGCVMNADMWQRLRHLRGVLRILGEPYEAIPEEQMTAVMALYWHGVQGTQVVRQN
;
A
#
# COMPACT_ATOMS: atom_id res chain seq x y z
N MET A 1 15.61 -8.64 -4.02
CA MET A 1 14.76 -9.63 -4.69
C MET A 1 13.48 -8.96 -5.17
N LYS A 2 13.09 -9.32 -6.34
CA LYS A 2 11.88 -8.77 -6.92
C LYS A 2 10.65 -9.37 -6.24
N ARG A 3 9.76 -8.51 -5.80
CA ARG A 3 8.53 -8.95 -5.16
C ARG A 3 7.41 -9.04 -6.18
N GLU A 4 6.69 -10.13 -6.12
CA GLU A 4 5.49 -10.28 -6.93
C GLU A 4 4.37 -9.52 -6.26
N TYR A 5 3.55 -8.82 -7.03
CA TYR A 5 2.39 -8.15 -6.48
C TYR A 5 1.25 -9.12 -6.20
N ARG A 6 1.31 -10.31 -6.77
CA ARG A 6 0.40 -11.41 -6.49
C ARG A 6 1.24 -12.60 -6.07
N ASP A 7 1.02 -13.09 -4.88
CA ASP A 7 1.77 -14.22 -4.38
C ASP A 7 1.05 -15.54 -4.65
N HIS A 8 1.67 -16.62 -4.23
CA HIS A 8 1.15 -17.97 -4.45
C HIS A 8 -0.09 -18.27 -3.63
N GLN A 9 -0.46 -17.42 -2.71
CA GLN A 9 -1.60 -17.61 -1.84
C GLN A 9 -2.83 -16.87 -2.33
N GLY A 10 -2.77 -16.33 -3.54
CA GLY A 10 -3.90 -15.65 -4.13
C GLY A 10 -4.07 -14.22 -3.65
N ARG A 11 -3.03 -13.61 -3.12
CA ARG A 11 -3.10 -12.22 -2.73
C ARG A 11 -3.15 -11.33 -3.95
N GLU A 12 -3.97 -10.32 -3.85
CA GLU A 12 -4.09 -9.30 -4.89
C GLU A 12 -3.97 -7.94 -4.23
N TRP A 13 -3.83 -6.90 -5.03
CA TRP A 13 -3.63 -5.56 -4.51
C TRP A 13 -4.88 -4.71 -4.66
N PHE A 14 -5.10 -3.88 -3.65
CA PHE A 14 -6.23 -2.97 -3.56
C PHE A 14 -5.71 -1.61 -3.12
N ALA A 15 -6.46 -0.55 -3.40
CA ALA A 15 -6.07 0.79 -2.99
C ALA A 15 -7.05 1.32 -1.96
N LEU A 16 -6.51 1.89 -0.90
CA LEU A 16 -7.30 2.59 0.11
C LEU A 16 -7.15 4.08 -0.13
N HIS A 17 -8.26 4.80 -0.12
CA HIS A 17 -8.25 6.25 -0.02
C HIS A 17 -8.26 6.59 1.45
N VAL A 18 -7.25 7.34 1.89
CA VAL A 18 -7.06 7.62 3.31
C VAL A 18 -6.94 9.13 3.53
N ARG A 19 -7.08 9.55 4.76
CA ARG A 19 -6.91 10.96 5.09
C ARG A 19 -5.47 11.38 4.83
N THR A 20 -5.30 12.51 4.17
CA THR A 20 -3.98 13.06 3.92
C THR A 20 -3.28 13.33 5.25
N GLY A 21 -2.06 12.87 5.36
CA GLY A 21 -1.29 12.96 6.59
C GLY A 21 -1.35 11.72 7.46
N GLU A 22 -2.27 10.79 7.16
CA GLU A 22 -2.41 9.56 7.94
C GLU A 22 -1.96 8.33 7.16
N GLU A 23 -1.31 8.51 6.04
CA GLU A 23 -0.92 7.39 5.17
C GLU A 23 -0.05 6.37 5.90
N ARG A 24 0.94 6.85 6.66
CA ARG A 24 1.84 5.93 7.38
C ARG A 24 1.12 5.18 8.47
N ASP A 25 0.25 5.86 9.19
CA ASP A 25 -0.50 5.23 10.26
C ASP A 25 -1.41 4.14 9.70
N VAL A 26 -2.05 4.41 8.57
CA VAL A 26 -2.90 3.42 7.92
C VAL A 26 -2.07 2.25 7.42
N ALA A 27 -0.91 2.52 6.79
CA ALA A 27 -0.05 1.45 6.30
C ALA A 27 0.38 0.52 7.43
N LEU A 28 0.74 1.10 8.58
CA LEU A 28 1.11 0.30 9.74
C LEU A 28 -0.07 -0.48 10.31
N ALA A 29 -1.26 0.12 10.30
CA ALA A 29 -2.45 -0.56 10.78
C ALA A 29 -2.82 -1.74 9.90
N VAL A 30 -2.68 -1.59 8.58
CA VAL A 30 -2.88 -2.70 7.64
C VAL A 30 -1.90 -3.82 7.94
N TYR A 31 -0.63 -3.48 8.06
CA TYR A 31 0.39 -4.46 8.40
C TYR A 31 0.05 -5.18 9.70
N GLY A 32 -0.47 -4.44 10.67
CA GLY A 32 -0.83 -5.00 11.98
C GLY A 32 -1.99 -5.97 11.96
N LEU A 33 -2.75 -6.03 10.87
CA LEU A 33 -3.84 -7.01 10.76
C LEU A 33 -3.33 -8.45 10.74
N GLY A 34 -2.08 -8.65 10.32
CA GLY A 34 -1.47 -9.97 10.38
C GLY A 34 -1.52 -10.75 9.09
N ASP A 35 -2.49 -10.48 8.23
CA ASP A 35 -2.70 -11.23 7.01
C ASP A 35 -2.82 -10.31 5.79
N ALA A 36 -2.21 -9.15 5.86
CA ALA A 36 -2.16 -8.20 4.76
C ALA A 36 -0.81 -7.50 4.73
N ASP A 37 -0.38 -7.15 3.53
CA ASP A 37 0.80 -6.33 3.31
C ASP A 37 0.34 -4.94 2.93
N SER A 38 1.21 -3.94 3.16
CA SER A 38 0.91 -2.59 2.69
C SER A 38 2.08 -2.04 1.92
N LEU A 39 1.79 -1.12 1.01
CA LEU A 39 2.80 -0.44 0.21
C LEU A 39 2.46 1.04 0.19
N LEU A 40 3.44 1.84 0.58
CA LEU A 40 3.32 3.30 0.58
C LEU A 40 4.50 3.85 -0.19
N PRO A 41 4.33 4.19 -1.48
CA PRO A 41 5.43 4.72 -2.28
C PRO A 41 5.89 6.08 -1.77
N VAL A 42 7.18 6.20 -1.53
CA VAL A 42 7.77 7.46 -1.07
C VAL A 42 9.02 7.75 -1.87
N GLU A 43 9.37 9.02 -1.93
CA GLU A 43 10.61 9.47 -2.55
C GLU A 43 11.54 9.95 -1.44
N HIS A 44 12.80 9.51 -1.50
CA HIS A 44 13.84 9.99 -0.60
C HIS A 44 14.67 11.03 -1.34
N TYR A 45 14.94 12.15 -0.68
CA TYR A 45 15.76 13.20 -1.26
C TYR A 45 16.54 13.91 -0.16
N THR A 46 17.57 14.65 -0.57
CA THR A 46 18.41 15.38 0.38
C THR A 46 18.25 16.87 0.16
N THR A 47 17.99 17.60 1.24
CA THR A 47 17.90 19.05 1.20
C THR A 47 18.77 19.60 2.33
N ARG A 48 19.70 20.47 1.97
CA ARG A 48 20.58 21.12 2.95
C ARG A 48 21.31 20.11 3.84
N GLY A 49 21.75 19.00 3.23
CA GLY A 49 22.46 17.96 3.95
C GLY A 49 21.59 17.06 4.81
N GLN A 50 20.29 17.25 4.79
CA GLN A 50 19.36 16.41 5.56
C GLN A 50 18.58 15.51 4.65
N GLU A 51 18.42 14.27 5.08
CA GLU A 51 17.59 13.34 4.36
C GLU A 51 16.11 13.67 4.61
N ARG A 52 15.37 13.69 3.54
CA ARG A 52 13.94 13.99 3.55
C ARG A 52 13.20 12.90 2.79
N GLU A 53 11.91 12.85 3.05
CA GLU A 53 11.06 11.86 2.43
C GLU A 53 9.72 12.50 2.14
N ARG A 54 9.14 12.16 1.00
CA ARG A 54 7.78 12.61 0.71
C ARG A 54 6.99 11.49 0.11
N ILE A 55 5.70 11.51 0.39
CA ILE A 55 4.77 10.51 -0.13
C ILE A 55 4.44 10.88 -1.57
N LEU A 56 4.62 9.91 -2.48
CA LEU A 56 4.40 10.15 -3.90
C LEU A 56 2.93 10.17 -4.29
N MET A 57 2.11 9.43 -3.57
CA MET A 57 0.68 9.36 -3.85
C MET A 57 -0.09 9.70 -2.57
N PRO A 58 -0.15 11.00 -2.21
CA PRO A 58 -0.84 11.40 -1.00
C PRO A 58 -2.31 10.98 -1.02
N GLY A 59 -2.77 10.48 0.11
CA GLY A 59 -4.15 10.03 0.24
C GLY A 59 -4.39 8.58 -0.15
N TYR A 60 -3.33 7.83 -0.47
CA TYR A 60 -3.49 6.44 -0.92
C TYR A 60 -2.52 5.52 -0.22
N VAL A 61 -3.01 4.32 0.10
CA VAL A 61 -2.20 3.22 0.63
C VAL A 61 -2.62 1.98 -0.13
N PHE A 62 -1.64 1.21 -0.61
CA PHE A 62 -1.93 -0.03 -1.32
C PHE A 62 -1.89 -1.20 -0.35
N VAL A 63 -2.80 -2.14 -0.55
CA VAL A 63 -2.93 -3.31 0.33
C VAL A 63 -2.87 -4.57 -0.49
N GLY A 64 -1.99 -5.49 -0.10
CA GLY A 64 -1.91 -6.82 -0.69
C GLY A 64 -2.52 -7.84 0.27
N CYS A 65 -3.55 -8.52 -0.16
CA CYS A 65 -4.24 -9.47 0.70
C CYS A 65 -5.10 -10.43 -0.12
N VAL A 66 -5.55 -11.47 0.56
CA VAL A 66 -6.63 -12.30 0.03
C VAL A 66 -7.93 -11.63 0.45
N MET A 67 -8.65 -11.09 -0.52
CA MET A 67 -9.84 -10.29 -0.23
C MET A 67 -11.06 -11.18 -0.03
N ASN A 68 -11.82 -10.84 0.98
CA ASN A 68 -13.12 -11.44 1.26
C ASN A 68 -13.93 -10.42 2.06
N ALA A 69 -15.16 -10.79 2.41
CA ALA A 69 -16.05 -9.87 3.11
C ALA A 69 -15.48 -9.42 4.45
N ASP A 70 -14.84 -10.33 5.17
CA ASP A 70 -14.26 -10.00 6.46
C ASP A 70 -13.10 -9.00 6.32
N MET A 71 -12.19 -9.28 5.38
CA MET A 71 -11.05 -8.38 5.14
C MET A 71 -11.55 -7.01 4.68
N TRP A 72 -12.53 -6.98 3.79
CA TRP A 72 -13.12 -5.73 3.31
C TRP A 72 -13.62 -4.88 4.48
N GLN A 73 -14.35 -5.49 5.40
CA GLN A 73 -14.89 -4.78 6.55
C GLN A 73 -13.78 -4.32 7.49
N ARG A 74 -12.78 -5.15 7.72
CA ARG A 74 -11.67 -4.76 8.59
C ARG A 74 -10.92 -3.56 8.02
N LEU A 75 -10.67 -3.56 6.71
CA LEU A 75 -9.97 -2.45 6.07
C LEU A 75 -10.80 -1.17 6.13
N ARG A 76 -12.10 -1.27 5.86
CA ARG A 76 -12.96 -0.09 5.87
C ARG A 76 -13.02 0.60 7.23
N HIS A 77 -12.86 -0.16 8.30
CA HIS A 77 -13.01 0.37 9.65
C HIS A 77 -11.69 0.79 10.28
N LEU A 78 -10.59 0.68 9.57
CA LEU A 78 -9.33 1.21 10.06
C LEU A 78 -9.40 2.72 10.15
N ARG A 79 -8.86 3.26 11.25
CA ARG A 79 -8.81 4.70 11.42
C ARG A 79 -8.03 5.34 10.27
N GLY A 80 -8.59 6.38 9.70
CA GLY A 80 -7.96 7.11 8.61
C GLY A 80 -8.37 6.63 7.23
N VAL A 81 -8.98 5.47 7.12
CA VAL A 81 -9.47 4.96 5.84
C VAL A 81 -10.81 5.61 5.53
N LEU A 82 -10.89 6.27 4.37
CA LEU A 82 -12.12 6.90 3.90
C LEU A 82 -12.94 5.93 3.08
N ARG A 83 -12.27 5.13 2.23
CA ARG A 83 -12.94 4.11 1.44
C ARG A 83 -11.91 3.22 0.76
N ILE A 84 -12.37 2.07 0.29
CA ILE A 84 -11.59 1.20 -0.58
C ILE A 84 -12.02 1.54 -2.00
N LEU A 85 -11.05 1.73 -2.90
CA LEU A 85 -11.34 2.12 -4.28
C LEU A 85 -11.84 0.96 -5.09
N GLY A 86 -12.66 1.27 -6.11
CA GLY A 86 -13.18 0.27 -7.03
C GLY A 86 -14.43 -0.42 -6.50
N GLU A 87 -14.89 -1.39 -7.27
CA GLU A 87 -16.03 -2.19 -6.87
C GLU A 87 -15.64 -3.17 -5.77
N PRO A 88 -16.57 -3.57 -4.91
CA PRO A 88 -16.28 -4.49 -3.82
C PRO A 88 -15.58 -5.76 -4.32
N TYR A 89 -14.47 -6.08 -3.65
CA TYR A 89 -13.66 -7.27 -3.89
C TYR A 89 -12.95 -7.30 -5.23
N GLU A 90 -12.95 -6.20 -5.98
CA GLU A 90 -12.27 -6.13 -7.27
C GLU A 90 -10.86 -5.58 -7.08
N ALA A 91 -9.89 -6.37 -7.46
CA ALA A 91 -8.49 -5.99 -7.31
C ALA A 91 -8.07 -4.98 -8.36
N ILE A 92 -7.00 -4.24 -8.05
CA ILE A 92 -6.34 -3.37 -9.02
C ILE A 92 -5.84 -4.24 -10.16
N PRO A 93 -6.12 -3.85 -11.42
CA PRO A 93 -5.61 -4.62 -12.55
C PRO A 93 -4.09 -4.77 -12.52
N GLU A 94 -3.63 -5.90 -13.00
CA GLU A 94 -2.22 -6.27 -12.93
C GLU A 94 -1.31 -5.22 -13.54
N GLU A 95 -1.68 -4.69 -14.69
CA GLU A 95 -0.84 -3.69 -15.37
C GLU A 95 -0.75 -2.38 -14.57
N GLN A 96 -1.78 -2.03 -13.84
CA GLN A 96 -1.74 -0.84 -13.01
C GLN A 96 -0.82 -1.04 -11.80
N MET A 97 -0.89 -2.21 -11.18
CA MET A 97 0.00 -2.51 -10.07
C MET A 97 1.45 -2.62 -10.52
N THR A 98 1.67 -3.14 -11.71
CA THR A 98 3.01 -3.19 -12.29
C THR A 98 3.59 -1.79 -12.42
N ALA A 99 2.78 -0.83 -12.86
CA ALA A 99 3.22 0.56 -12.97
C ALA A 99 3.57 1.16 -11.60
N VAL A 100 2.76 0.87 -10.59
CA VAL A 100 3.04 1.35 -9.22
C VAL A 100 4.34 0.75 -8.71
N MET A 101 4.54 -0.55 -8.92
CA MET A 101 5.77 -1.22 -8.48
C MET A 101 6.99 -0.70 -9.22
N ALA A 102 6.83 -0.30 -10.48
CA ALA A 102 7.94 0.25 -11.25
C ALA A 102 8.44 1.55 -10.63
N LEU A 103 7.55 2.38 -10.11
CA LEU A 103 7.97 3.59 -9.40
C LEU A 103 8.87 3.24 -8.21
N TYR A 104 8.54 2.17 -7.51
CA TYR A 104 9.31 1.74 -6.36
C TYR A 104 10.67 1.18 -6.77
N TRP A 105 10.71 0.37 -7.85
CA TRP A 105 11.92 -0.37 -8.22
C TRP A 105 12.86 0.41 -9.12
N HIS A 106 12.38 1.46 -9.81
CA HIS A 106 13.17 2.16 -10.82
C HIS A 106 13.49 3.58 -10.41
N GLY A 107 14.26 3.73 -9.35
CA GLY A 107 14.84 5.01 -8.99
C GLY A 107 14.04 5.81 -7.99
N VAL A 108 12.78 5.53 -7.83
CA VAL A 108 12.01 6.11 -6.75
C VAL A 108 12.03 5.11 -5.62
N GLN A 109 12.56 5.52 -4.48
CA GLN A 109 12.65 4.62 -3.34
C GLN A 109 11.34 4.68 -2.58
N GLY A 110 10.70 3.55 -2.48
CA GLY A 110 9.44 3.46 -1.76
C GLY A 110 9.63 2.82 -0.40
N THR A 111 8.70 3.12 0.49
CA THR A 111 8.62 2.42 1.76
C THR A 111 7.59 1.32 1.59
N GLN A 112 8.04 0.11 1.68
CA GLN A 112 7.17 -1.04 1.64
C GLN A 112 7.03 -1.58 3.05
N VAL A 113 5.84 -1.46 3.59
CA VAL A 113 5.55 -1.98 4.92
C VAL A 113 4.93 -3.34 4.73
N VAL A 114 5.77 -4.36 4.82
CA VAL A 114 5.35 -5.74 4.63
C VAL A 114 5.72 -6.55 5.86
N ARG A 115 5.13 -7.71 5.96
CA ARG A 115 5.39 -8.58 7.07
C ARG A 115 6.79 -9.14 6.95
N GLN A 116 7.57 -8.92 7.98
CA GLN A 116 8.92 -9.43 8.08
C GLN A 116 8.90 -10.72 8.86
N ASN A 117 9.73 -11.63 8.45
CA ASN A 117 9.83 -12.90 9.17
C ASN A 117 10.95 -12.86 10.17
#